data_c09fea8b25aafbbd6e6491e90aa9f2b1
#
_entry.id   c09fea8b25aafbbd6e6491e90aa9f2b1
#
_cell.length_a   1.000
_cell.length_b   1.000
_cell.length_c   1.000
_cell.angle_alpha   90.00
_cell.angle_beta   90.00
_cell.angle_gamma   90.00
#
_symmetry.space_group_name_H-M   'P 1'
#
loop_
_entity.id
_entity.type
_entity.pdbx_description
1 polymer ?
#
loop_
_entity_poly.entity_id
_entity_poly.type
_entity_poly.pdbx_seq_one_letter_code
_entity_poly.pdbx_strand_id
1 'polypeptide(L)'
;SISDVYAMGGNPILAIGILGWPISKIEPNIATEILNGAIEVCKIAGIPLAGGHTIESSEPFFGLAVNGLVNKKNLKTNAGAKPGNLLLLTKPLGLGILSAAIKRGLISEIEYAEFLHYSTQLNSIGAELAKIEGVTAMTDVTGFGFLGHLLEITKASGVSVAIEKSKIPILQSAQNYCNQFVYPDITTKNYN
;
A
#
# COMPACT_ATOMS: atom_id res chain seq x y z
N SER A 1 -6.06 -1.98 -0.05
CA SER A 1 -7.14 -2.80 -0.63
C SER A 1 -7.22 -2.68 -2.17
N ILE A 2 -7.21 -1.47 -2.75
CA ILE A 2 -7.17 -1.33 -4.22
C ILE A 2 -5.81 -1.80 -4.77
N SER A 3 -4.75 -1.58 -4.02
CA SER A 3 -3.38 -1.97 -4.37
C SER A 3 -3.25 -3.48 -4.59
N ASP A 4 -3.89 -4.29 -3.76
CA ASP A 4 -3.86 -5.76 -3.87
C ASP A 4 -4.39 -6.23 -5.24
N VAL A 5 -5.46 -5.59 -5.72
CA VAL A 5 -6.03 -5.89 -7.05
C VAL A 5 -5.02 -5.57 -8.16
N TYR A 6 -4.39 -4.41 -8.10
CA TYR A 6 -3.37 -4.02 -9.09
C TYR A 6 -2.12 -4.88 -9.02
N ALA A 7 -1.70 -5.28 -7.80
CA ALA A 7 -0.55 -6.15 -7.61
C ALA A 7 -0.72 -7.54 -8.23
N MET A 8 -1.96 -7.99 -8.40
CA MET A 8 -2.29 -9.22 -9.12
C MET A 8 -2.54 -9.00 -10.62
N GLY A 9 -2.34 -7.80 -11.14
CA GLY A 9 -2.60 -7.45 -12.54
C GLY A 9 -4.07 -7.25 -12.88
N GLY A 10 -4.91 -7.10 -11.85
CA GLY A 10 -6.35 -6.90 -11.98
C GLY A 10 -6.73 -5.44 -12.16
N ASN A 11 -7.97 -5.24 -12.60
CA ASN A 11 -8.64 -3.95 -12.58
C ASN A 11 -9.75 -4.01 -11.53
N PRO A 12 -9.80 -3.06 -10.58
CA PRO A 12 -10.88 -3.00 -9.62
C PRO A 12 -12.21 -2.72 -10.32
N ILE A 13 -13.32 -3.21 -9.79
CA ILE A 13 -14.66 -3.02 -10.36
C ILE A 13 -15.65 -2.39 -9.39
N LEU A 14 -15.48 -2.64 -8.08
CA LEU A 14 -16.27 -2.01 -7.02
C LEU A 14 -15.55 -2.11 -5.67
N ALA A 15 -15.94 -1.25 -4.75
CA ALA A 15 -15.54 -1.31 -3.36
C ALA A 15 -16.77 -1.29 -2.43
N ILE A 16 -16.63 -1.93 -1.26
CA ILE A 16 -17.58 -1.88 -0.14
C ILE A 16 -16.83 -1.40 1.09
N GLY A 17 -17.39 -0.40 1.81
CA GLY A 17 -16.77 0.20 2.99
C GLY A 17 -17.24 -0.44 4.30
N ILE A 18 -16.33 -0.57 5.28
CA ILE A 18 -16.68 -0.86 6.66
C ILE A 18 -16.11 0.26 7.53
N LEU A 19 -16.99 0.88 8.33
CA LEU A 19 -16.62 1.95 9.24
C LEU A 19 -16.97 1.55 10.67
N GLY A 20 -15.96 1.43 11.54
CA GLY A 20 -16.14 1.37 12.98
C GLY A 20 -16.09 2.79 13.55
N TRP A 21 -17.12 3.21 14.30
CA TRP A 21 -17.20 4.59 14.76
C TRP A 21 -17.55 4.71 16.24
N PRO A 22 -16.73 5.41 17.04
CA PRO A 22 -17.05 5.67 18.45
C PRO A 22 -17.92 6.92 18.59
N ILE A 23 -19.23 6.77 18.45
CA ILE A 23 -20.23 7.87 18.44
C ILE A 23 -20.06 8.80 19.64
N SER A 24 -19.70 8.26 20.81
CA SER A 24 -19.54 9.05 22.05
C SER A 24 -18.23 9.83 22.14
N LYS A 25 -17.27 9.60 21.24
CA LYS A 25 -15.92 10.16 21.32
C LYS A 25 -15.57 11.11 20.16
N ILE A 26 -16.12 10.85 18.98
CA ILE A 26 -15.73 11.54 17.74
C ILE A 26 -16.99 11.99 17.00
N GLU A 27 -16.98 13.26 16.60
CA GLU A 27 -18.09 13.89 15.88
C GLU A 27 -18.39 13.20 14.54
N PRO A 28 -19.67 13.02 14.16
CA PRO A 28 -20.05 12.34 12.91
C PRO A 28 -19.56 13.00 11.63
N ASN A 29 -19.31 14.32 11.62
CA ASN A 29 -18.78 15.03 10.47
C ASN A 29 -17.42 14.49 10.01
N ILE A 30 -16.57 14.06 10.95
CA ILE A 30 -15.25 13.45 10.63
C ILE A 30 -15.45 12.12 9.91
N ALA A 31 -16.46 11.33 10.26
CA ALA A 31 -16.83 10.12 9.52
C ALA A 31 -17.20 10.43 8.07
N THR A 32 -17.92 11.54 7.85
CA THR A 32 -18.27 12.01 6.51
C THR A 32 -17.02 12.37 5.69
N GLU A 33 -16.04 13.03 6.29
CA GLU A 33 -14.77 13.36 5.60
C GLU A 33 -14.00 12.10 5.20
N ILE A 34 -13.94 11.08 6.06
CA ILE A 34 -13.31 9.79 5.74
C ILE A 34 -14.01 9.12 4.56
N LEU A 35 -15.34 9.09 4.57
CA LEU A 35 -16.13 8.50 3.48
C LEU A 35 -15.96 9.28 2.17
N ASN A 36 -15.90 10.61 2.22
CA ASN A 36 -15.64 11.43 1.05
C ASN A 36 -14.26 11.14 0.46
N GLY A 37 -13.22 11.01 1.28
CA GLY A 37 -11.90 10.60 0.82
C GLY A 37 -11.90 9.22 0.14
N ALA A 38 -12.64 8.25 0.70
CA ALA A 38 -12.80 6.93 0.10
C ALA A 38 -13.55 6.99 -1.25
N ILE A 39 -14.61 7.78 -1.34
CA ILE A 39 -15.38 8.01 -2.58
C ILE A 39 -14.47 8.63 -3.66
N GLU A 40 -13.66 9.62 -3.28
CA GLU A 40 -12.73 10.28 -4.20
C GLU A 40 -11.69 9.31 -4.77
N VAL A 41 -11.06 8.50 -3.92
CA VAL A 41 -10.09 7.49 -4.37
C VAL A 41 -10.76 6.43 -5.25
N CYS A 42 -11.96 5.96 -4.90
CA CYS A 42 -12.72 5.05 -5.76
C CYS A 42 -13.04 5.68 -7.12
N LYS A 43 -13.42 6.96 -7.15
CA LYS A 43 -13.67 7.71 -8.39
C LYS A 43 -12.41 7.83 -9.25
N ILE A 44 -11.25 8.10 -8.66
CA ILE A 44 -9.95 8.11 -9.37
C ILE A 44 -9.64 6.71 -9.94
N ALA A 45 -9.97 5.66 -9.21
CA ALA A 45 -9.83 4.28 -9.68
C ALA A 45 -10.87 3.86 -10.73
N GLY A 46 -11.86 4.70 -11.02
CA GLY A 46 -12.94 4.42 -11.98
C GLY A 46 -13.98 3.42 -11.47
N ILE A 47 -14.15 3.29 -10.14
CA ILE A 47 -15.06 2.32 -9.52
C ILE A 47 -16.04 3.00 -8.56
N PRO A 48 -17.25 2.44 -8.35
CA PRO A 48 -18.14 2.91 -7.30
C PRO A 48 -17.69 2.41 -5.91
N LEU A 49 -17.87 3.23 -4.88
CA LEU A 49 -18.07 2.76 -3.51
C LEU A 49 -19.55 2.34 -3.43
N ALA A 50 -19.82 1.05 -3.62
CA ALA A 50 -21.16 0.53 -3.90
C ALA A 50 -22.04 0.37 -2.66
N GLY A 51 -21.48 0.63 -1.47
CA GLY A 51 -22.18 0.52 -0.19
C GLY A 51 -21.22 0.18 0.94
N GLY A 52 -21.77 -0.26 2.05
CA GLY A 52 -20.95 -0.61 3.20
C GLY A 52 -21.79 -0.82 4.46
N HIS A 53 -21.09 -0.90 5.59
CA HIS A 53 -21.72 -1.05 6.90
C HIS A 53 -20.99 -0.19 7.94
N THR A 54 -21.77 0.41 8.85
CA THR A 54 -21.23 1.17 9.99
C THR A 54 -21.53 0.41 11.28
N ILE A 55 -20.53 0.27 12.13
CA ILE A 55 -20.61 -0.46 13.40
C ILE A 55 -20.18 0.48 14.52
N GLU A 56 -20.90 0.50 15.63
CA GLU A 56 -20.41 1.16 16.84
C GLU A 56 -19.15 0.45 17.36
N SER A 57 -18.11 1.21 17.64
CA SER A 57 -16.81 0.68 18.05
C SER A 57 -16.16 1.58 19.10
N SER A 58 -15.34 1.02 19.97
CA SER A 58 -14.59 1.79 20.98
C SER A 58 -13.48 2.67 20.37
N GLU A 59 -12.98 2.29 19.22
CA GLU A 59 -11.93 2.96 18.44
C GLU A 59 -12.37 3.12 16.99
N PRO A 60 -12.00 4.24 16.31
CA PRO A 60 -12.35 4.41 14.91
C PRO A 60 -11.52 3.47 14.04
N PHE A 61 -12.15 2.83 13.07
CA PHE A 61 -11.47 2.13 11.99
C PHE A 61 -12.25 2.27 10.69
N PHE A 62 -11.54 2.26 9.59
CA PHE A 62 -12.11 2.27 8.24
C PHE A 62 -11.37 1.27 7.35
N GLY A 63 -12.12 0.57 6.52
CA GLY A 63 -11.56 -0.36 5.55
C GLY A 63 -12.44 -0.50 4.31
N LEU A 64 -11.83 -0.94 3.23
CA LEU A 64 -12.52 -1.27 1.98
C LEU A 64 -12.31 -2.75 1.64
N ALA A 65 -13.38 -3.44 1.28
CA ALA A 65 -13.31 -4.67 0.53
C ALA A 65 -13.44 -4.33 -0.95
N VAL A 66 -12.42 -4.67 -1.74
CA VAL A 66 -12.35 -4.32 -3.16
C VAL A 66 -12.40 -5.58 -3.99
N ASN A 67 -13.30 -5.60 -4.98
CA ASN A 67 -13.37 -6.66 -5.97
C ASN A 67 -12.73 -6.17 -7.27
N GLY A 68 -12.04 -7.07 -7.96
CA GLY A 68 -11.41 -6.79 -9.24
C GLY A 68 -11.52 -7.96 -10.20
N LEU A 69 -11.26 -7.69 -11.46
CA LEU A 69 -11.21 -8.68 -12.52
C LEU A 69 -9.83 -8.69 -13.16
N VAL A 70 -9.32 -9.88 -13.44
CA VAL A 70 -8.07 -10.07 -14.17
C VAL A 70 -8.26 -11.12 -15.26
N ASN A 71 -7.68 -10.88 -16.44
CA ASN A 71 -7.59 -11.91 -17.45
C ASN A 71 -6.61 -12.99 -16.96
N LYS A 72 -7.00 -14.25 -17.01
CA LYS A 72 -6.18 -15.38 -16.52
C LYS A 72 -4.73 -15.36 -17.03
N LYS A 73 -4.51 -14.94 -18.28
CA LYS A 73 -3.17 -14.81 -18.88
C LYS A 73 -2.31 -13.69 -18.25
N ASN A 74 -2.94 -12.68 -17.67
CA ASN A 74 -2.27 -11.53 -17.05
C ASN A 74 -2.17 -11.66 -15.53
N LEU A 75 -2.76 -12.72 -14.95
CA LEU A 75 -2.68 -12.92 -13.50
C LEU A 75 -1.24 -13.09 -13.08
N LYS A 76 -0.81 -12.24 -12.13
CA LYS A 76 0.49 -12.32 -11.47
C LYS A 76 0.31 -12.70 -10.01
N THR A 77 1.24 -13.48 -9.53
CA THR A 77 1.31 -13.91 -8.13
C THR A 77 2.69 -13.63 -7.58
N ASN A 78 2.91 -13.88 -6.30
CA ASN A 78 4.24 -13.83 -5.69
C ASN A 78 5.17 -14.94 -6.24
N ALA A 79 4.61 -16.02 -6.79
CA ALA A 79 5.37 -17.11 -7.39
C ALA A 79 5.61 -16.84 -8.88
N GLY A 80 6.79 -17.21 -9.37
CA GLY A 80 7.10 -17.11 -10.80
C GLY A 80 8.37 -16.30 -11.11
N ALA A 81 9.02 -15.72 -10.11
CA ALA A 81 10.33 -15.09 -10.29
C ALA A 81 11.38 -16.15 -10.66
N LYS A 82 12.30 -15.79 -11.56
CA LYS A 82 13.31 -16.70 -12.12
C LYS A 82 14.72 -16.09 -11.94
N PRO A 83 15.77 -16.92 -11.85
CA PRO A 83 17.13 -16.43 -11.91
C PRO A 83 17.34 -15.53 -13.14
N GLY A 84 18.02 -14.40 -12.95
CA GLY A 84 18.23 -13.39 -14.00
C GLY A 84 17.12 -12.34 -14.13
N ASN A 85 15.99 -12.48 -13.42
CA ASN A 85 15.00 -11.40 -13.38
C ASN A 85 15.53 -10.17 -12.63
N LEU A 86 15.08 -9.00 -13.06
CA LEU A 86 15.34 -7.73 -12.39
C LEU A 86 14.21 -7.40 -11.43
N LEU A 87 14.56 -6.76 -10.31
CA LEU A 87 13.61 -6.25 -9.35
C LEU A 87 13.32 -4.78 -9.63
N LEU A 88 12.05 -4.42 -9.72
CA LEU A 88 11.59 -3.06 -9.98
C LEU A 88 10.66 -2.58 -8.88
N LEU A 89 10.82 -1.34 -8.45
CA LEU A 89 9.90 -0.63 -7.55
C LEU A 89 9.22 0.50 -8.34
N THR A 90 7.91 0.60 -8.25
CA THR A 90 7.11 1.62 -8.95
C THR A 90 6.94 2.90 -8.14
N LYS A 91 7.27 2.87 -6.86
CA LYS A 91 7.28 4.01 -5.94
C LYS A 91 8.49 3.94 -5.01
N PRO A 92 8.99 5.09 -4.52
CA PRO A 92 10.03 5.09 -3.49
C PRO A 92 9.52 4.52 -2.17
N LEU A 93 10.44 3.97 -1.37
CA LEU A 93 10.17 3.51 -0.01
C LEU A 93 10.24 4.68 0.98
N GLY A 94 9.57 4.53 2.13
CA GLY A 94 9.68 5.49 3.24
C GLY A 94 8.35 5.92 3.86
N LEU A 95 7.20 5.60 3.24
CA LEU A 95 5.88 6.04 3.73
C LEU A 95 5.59 5.59 5.18
N GLY A 96 6.03 4.38 5.56
CA GLY A 96 5.89 3.92 6.95
C GLY A 96 6.66 4.78 7.94
N ILE A 97 7.85 5.24 7.57
CA ILE A 97 8.67 6.15 8.40
C ILE A 97 8.01 7.52 8.51
N LEU A 98 7.55 8.09 7.39
CA LEU A 98 6.81 9.36 7.41
C LEU A 98 5.52 9.27 8.23
N SER A 99 4.78 8.16 8.14
CA SER A 99 3.62 7.89 8.99
C SER A 99 3.97 7.88 10.48
N ALA A 100 5.13 7.31 10.87
CA ALA A 100 5.61 7.35 12.24
C ALA A 100 6.00 8.77 12.68
N ALA A 101 6.57 9.57 11.77
CA ALA A 101 6.89 10.98 12.03
C ALA A 101 5.61 11.81 12.22
N ILE A 102 4.57 11.57 11.41
CA ILE A 102 3.24 12.20 11.58
C ILE A 102 2.68 11.88 12.97
N LYS A 103 2.64 10.60 13.33
CA LYS A 103 2.13 10.14 14.64
C LYS A 103 2.86 10.78 15.83
N ARG A 104 4.13 11.13 15.66
CA ARG A 104 4.96 11.78 16.68
C ARG A 104 4.94 13.32 16.60
N GLY A 105 4.21 13.91 15.65
CA GLY A 105 4.12 15.36 15.46
C GLY A 105 5.43 16.02 14.98
N LEU A 106 6.29 15.26 14.28
CA LEU A 106 7.62 15.70 13.84
C LEU A 106 7.66 16.19 12.39
N ILE A 107 6.63 15.88 11.60
CA ILE A 107 6.62 16.11 10.16
C ILE A 107 6.36 17.59 9.83
N SER A 108 7.08 18.15 8.86
CA SER A 108 6.82 19.46 8.30
C SER A 108 5.67 19.43 7.29
N GLU A 109 5.09 20.58 6.94
CA GLU A 109 4.02 20.67 5.91
C GLU A 109 4.47 20.15 4.54
N ILE A 110 5.72 20.41 4.16
CA ILE A 110 6.29 19.95 2.87
C ILE A 110 6.38 18.41 2.86
N GLU A 111 6.89 17.82 3.93
CA GLU A 111 7.02 16.37 4.05
C GLU A 111 5.66 15.69 4.18
N TYR A 112 4.69 16.36 4.82
CA TYR A 112 3.31 15.89 4.87
C TYR A 112 2.67 15.87 3.48
N ALA A 113 2.90 16.89 2.67
CA ALA A 113 2.45 16.93 1.27
C ALA A 113 3.13 15.82 0.44
N GLU A 114 4.43 15.56 0.64
CA GLU A 114 5.14 14.43 0.02
C GLU A 114 4.51 13.07 0.43
N PHE A 115 4.22 12.90 1.73
CA PHE A 115 3.53 11.71 2.24
C PHE A 115 2.17 11.53 1.56
N LEU A 116 1.34 12.56 1.50
CA LEU A 116 0.03 12.51 0.85
C LEU A 116 0.16 12.16 -0.64
N HIS A 117 1.08 12.78 -1.36
CA HIS A 117 1.32 12.51 -2.77
C HIS A 117 1.54 11.01 -3.04
N TYR A 118 2.47 10.38 -2.35
CA TYR A 118 2.78 8.97 -2.59
C TYR A 118 1.77 7.99 -1.96
N SER A 119 1.15 8.33 -0.84
CA SER A 119 0.17 7.46 -0.17
C SER A 119 -1.16 7.39 -0.92
N THR A 120 -1.58 8.49 -1.56
CA THR A 120 -2.84 8.56 -2.32
C THR A 120 -2.68 8.16 -3.79
N GLN A 121 -1.45 8.16 -4.32
CA GLN A 121 -1.19 7.70 -5.67
C GLN A 121 -1.55 6.22 -5.83
N LEU A 122 -2.48 5.90 -6.72
CA LEU A 122 -2.86 4.52 -7.02
C LEU A 122 -1.73 3.74 -7.68
N ASN A 123 -1.67 2.44 -7.41
CA ASN A 123 -0.73 1.50 -8.02
C ASN A 123 -1.27 0.91 -9.35
N SER A 124 -2.08 1.68 -10.09
CA SER A 124 -2.73 1.25 -11.33
C SER A 124 -1.76 0.76 -12.41
N ILE A 125 -0.50 1.21 -12.35
CA ILE A 125 0.57 0.71 -13.22
C ILE A 125 0.71 -0.83 -13.14
N GLY A 126 0.34 -1.47 -12.02
CA GLY A 126 0.39 -2.92 -11.87
C GLY A 126 -0.46 -3.67 -12.89
N ALA A 127 -1.66 -3.14 -13.22
CA ALA A 127 -2.51 -3.71 -14.25
C ALA A 127 -1.88 -3.65 -15.66
N GLU A 128 -1.08 -2.63 -15.94
CA GLU A 128 -0.36 -2.51 -17.21
C GLU A 128 0.90 -3.39 -17.23
N LEU A 129 1.67 -3.39 -16.16
CA LEU A 129 2.85 -4.25 -16.02
C LEU A 129 2.50 -5.74 -16.17
N ALA A 130 1.34 -6.16 -15.68
CA ALA A 130 0.87 -7.54 -15.79
C ALA A 130 0.66 -8.02 -17.23
N LYS A 131 0.45 -7.10 -18.17
CA LYS A 131 0.30 -7.41 -19.61
C LYS A 131 1.65 -7.69 -20.29
N ILE A 132 2.75 -7.32 -19.65
CA ILE A 132 4.11 -7.50 -20.19
C ILE A 132 4.55 -8.95 -19.92
N GLU A 133 4.89 -9.68 -20.96
CA GLU A 133 5.29 -11.09 -20.87
C GLU A 133 6.51 -11.30 -19.95
N GLY A 134 7.46 -10.37 -19.94
CA GLY A 134 8.65 -10.42 -19.10
C GLY A 134 8.40 -10.20 -17.60
N VAL A 135 7.22 -9.73 -17.18
CA VAL A 135 6.86 -9.60 -15.77
C VAL A 135 6.38 -10.94 -15.25
N THR A 136 7.15 -11.57 -14.38
CA THR A 136 6.96 -12.96 -13.94
C THR A 136 6.32 -13.09 -12.57
N ALA A 137 6.51 -12.11 -11.68
CA ALA A 137 5.92 -12.05 -10.34
C ALA A 137 5.66 -10.60 -9.95
N MET A 138 4.67 -10.35 -9.14
CA MET A 138 4.34 -9.04 -8.60
C MET A 138 3.78 -9.18 -7.18
N THR A 139 4.00 -8.15 -6.37
CA THR A 139 3.35 -7.93 -5.07
C THR A 139 3.29 -6.42 -4.80
N ASP A 140 2.41 -5.97 -3.96
CA ASP A 140 2.52 -4.64 -3.36
C ASP A 140 3.36 -4.70 -2.07
N VAL A 141 3.83 -3.54 -1.62
CA VAL A 141 4.62 -3.41 -0.40
C VAL A 141 3.81 -2.68 0.66
N THR A 142 3.49 -3.37 1.75
CA THR A 142 2.67 -2.85 2.85
C THR A 142 3.40 -2.96 4.21
N GLY A 143 2.69 -3.30 5.27
CA GLY A 143 3.17 -3.27 6.65
C GLY A 143 4.37 -4.16 6.97
N PHE A 144 4.59 -5.23 6.20
CA PHE A 144 5.79 -6.07 6.38
C PHE A 144 7.06 -5.44 5.81
N GLY A 145 6.93 -4.34 5.06
CA GLY A 145 8.03 -3.65 4.42
C GLY A 145 8.60 -4.38 3.21
N PHE A 146 9.51 -3.69 2.53
CA PHE A 146 10.10 -4.17 1.28
C PHE A 146 10.71 -5.57 1.39
N LEU A 147 11.53 -5.80 2.41
CA LEU A 147 12.22 -7.10 2.58
C LEU A 147 11.24 -8.22 2.93
N GLY A 148 10.18 -7.94 3.71
CA GLY A 148 9.15 -8.93 4.04
C GLY A 148 8.42 -9.42 2.79
N HIS A 149 7.93 -8.51 1.96
CA HIS A 149 7.24 -8.86 0.71
C HIS A 149 8.17 -9.47 -0.33
N LEU A 150 9.43 -9.04 -0.38
CA LEU A 150 10.42 -9.68 -1.25
C LEU A 150 10.72 -11.11 -0.80
N LEU A 151 10.74 -11.38 0.51
CA LEU A 151 10.89 -12.72 1.05
C LEU A 151 9.73 -13.64 0.65
N GLU A 152 8.50 -13.11 0.59
CA GLU A 152 7.34 -13.86 0.06
C GLU A 152 7.56 -14.28 -1.39
N ILE A 153 8.00 -13.34 -2.26
CA ILE A 153 8.30 -13.65 -3.67
C ILE A 153 9.41 -14.71 -3.75
N THR A 154 10.50 -14.55 -3.02
CA THR A 154 11.64 -15.47 -3.11
C THR A 154 11.28 -16.86 -2.62
N LYS A 155 10.56 -16.98 -1.50
CA LYS A 155 10.08 -18.26 -0.97
C LYS A 155 9.11 -18.95 -1.93
N ALA A 156 8.11 -18.20 -2.43
CA ALA A 156 7.09 -18.74 -3.33
C ALA A 156 7.68 -19.17 -4.69
N SER A 157 8.77 -18.52 -5.12
CA SER A 157 9.44 -18.79 -6.40
C SER A 157 10.61 -19.77 -6.28
N GLY A 158 11.07 -20.10 -5.06
CA GLY A 158 12.24 -20.97 -4.85
C GLY A 158 13.56 -20.36 -5.34
N VAL A 159 13.71 -19.03 -5.24
CA VAL A 159 14.90 -18.30 -5.72
C VAL A 159 15.52 -17.46 -4.60
N SER A 160 16.77 -17.08 -4.80
CA SER A 160 17.46 -16.08 -3.99
C SER A 160 17.52 -14.74 -4.71
N VAL A 161 17.66 -13.65 -3.97
CA VAL A 161 17.77 -12.30 -4.52
C VAL A 161 19.02 -11.61 -3.98
N ALA A 162 19.72 -10.90 -4.84
CA ALA A 162 20.79 -9.97 -4.48
C ALA A 162 20.29 -8.53 -4.63
N ILE A 163 20.42 -7.74 -3.56
CA ILE A 163 19.95 -6.35 -3.52
C ILE A 163 21.13 -5.42 -3.38
N GLU A 164 21.23 -4.46 -4.29
CA GLU A 164 22.17 -3.37 -4.17
C GLU A 164 21.49 -2.21 -3.43
N LYS A 165 21.85 -2.01 -2.16
CA LYS A 165 21.23 -1.03 -1.26
C LYS A 165 21.19 0.37 -1.84
N SER A 166 22.26 0.79 -2.53
CA SER A 166 22.38 2.13 -3.14
C SER A 166 21.37 2.38 -4.27
N LYS A 167 20.79 1.33 -4.84
CA LYS A 167 19.81 1.43 -5.93
C LYS A 167 18.35 1.41 -5.45
N ILE A 168 18.11 1.22 -4.15
CA ILE A 168 16.75 1.26 -3.62
C ILE A 168 16.28 2.73 -3.58
N PRO A 169 15.20 3.09 -4.28
CA PRO A 169 14.65 4.44 -4.20
C PRO A 169 13.99 4.66 -2.83
N ILE A 170 14.54 5.59 -2.05
CA ILE A 170 14.04 5.94 -0.71
C ILE A 170 13.80 7.45 -0.69
N LEU A 171 12.68 7.87 -0.12
CA LEU A 171 12.38 9.29 0.12
C LEU A 171 13.45 9.90 1.05
N GLN A 172 14.00 11.04 0.65
CA GLN A 172 15.06 11.70 1.44
C GLN A 172 14.57 12.13 2.82
N SER A 173 13.34 12.60 2.91
CA SER A 173 12.66 12.92 4.18
C SER A 173 12.60 11.70 5.12
N ALA A 174 12.20 10.55 4.59
CA ALA A 174 12.16 9.31 5.35
C ALA A 174 13.56 8.86 5.81
N GLN A 175 14.58 9.02 4.97
CA GLN A 175 15.97 8.72 5.34
C GLN A 175 16.44 9.61 6.51
N ASN A 176 16.07 10.90 6.50
CA ASN A 176 16.41 11.84 7.57
C ASN A 176 15.78 11.42 8.90
N TYR A 177 14.52 11.02 8.91
CA TYR A 177 13.85 10.51 10.11
C TYR A 177 14.42 9.17 10.60
N CYS A 178 14.75 8.28 9.68
CA CYS A 178 15.38 7.00 10.01
C CYS A 178 16.71 7.20 10.73
N ASN A 179 17.53 8.17 10.32
CA ASN A 179 18.79 8.54 10.97
C ASN A 179 18.58 9.10 12.39
N GLN A 180 17.36 9.57 12.72
CA GLN A 180 16.94 10.02 14.05
C GLN A 180 16.21 8.93 14.85
N PHE A 181 16.27 7.67 14.42
CA PHE A 181 15.56 6.53 15.01
C PHE A 181 14.04 6.67 15.06
N VAL A 182 13.46 7.42 14.11
CA VAL A 182 12.02 7.50 13.91
C VAL A 182 11.60 6.42 12.90
N TYR A 183 10.93 5.37 13.39
CA TYR A 183 10.42 4.27 12.58
C TYR A 183 9.13 3.72 13.18
N PRO A 184 8.32 2.98 12.42
CA PRO A 184 7.08 2.36 12.90
C PRO A 184 7.34 1.33 13.99
N ASP A 185 6.43 1.25 14.98
CA ASP A 185 6.51 0.29 16.08
C ASP A 185 6.51 -1.17 15.59
N ILE A 186 5.88 -1.43 14.44
CA ILE A 186 5.84 -2.76 13.83
C ILE A 186 7.21 -3.22 13.30
N THR A 187 8.17 -2.31 13.10
CA THR A 187 9.50 -2.64 12.58
C THR A 187 10.19 -3.72 13.42
N THR A 188 10.11 -3.62 14.74
CA THR A 188 10.68 -4.62 15.66
C THR A 188 9.96 -5.97 15.59
N LYS A 189 8.65 -5.96 15.34
CA LYS A 189 7.85 -7.19 15.18
C LYS A 189 8.12 -7.90 13.86
N ASN A 190 8.45 -7.16 12.81
CA ASN A 190 8.79 -7.74 11.51
C ASN A 190 10.20 -8.36 11.48
N TYR A 191 11.01 -8.12 12.52
CA TYR A 191 12.39 -8.65 12.62
C TYR A 191 12.45 -10.01 13.33
N ASN A 192 11.41 -10.37 14.08
CA ASN A 192 11.29 -11.63 14.83
C ASN A 192 10.39 -12.62 14.08
#